data_1b3538d60ce605fd5ed618b638c63237
#
_entry.id   1b3538d60ce605fd5ed618b638c63237
#
_cell.length_a   1.000
_cell.length_b   1.000
_cell.length_c   1.000
_cell.angle_alpha   90.00
_cell.angle_beta   90.00
_cell.angle_gamma   90.00
#
_symmetry.space_group_name_H-M   'P 1'
#
loop_
_entity.id
_entity.type
_entity.pdbx_description
1 polymer ?
#
loop_
_entity_poly.entity_id
_entity_poly.type
_entity_poly.pdbx_seq_one_letter_code
_entity_poly.pdbx_strand_id
1 'polypeptide(L)'
;MKMGVIHATATTMTLAKSKINDDKMEIENWFKGFEKGLERLSPEQRSVFFSECGRNCVNGGTLSVYQQLHDRAQGDMDTFFQMANELQGVRGGVVEKGRVYRLVFLECTCKLCIKGYVTTPLLCECSRQSVIYSLQCLWKEKHFTVTLCHSILRGGTDCEMRIEVESPPRQCYSSQIDDVYPKN
;
A
#
# COMPACT_ATOMS: atom_id res chain seq x y z
N MET A 1 -23.94 -49.08 15.37
CA MET A 1 -22.85 -48.13 15.66
C MET A 1 -23.44 -46.84 16.17
N LYS A 2 -23.33 -46.51 17.48
CA LYS A 2 -23.83 -45.26 18.06
C LYS A 2 -22.72 -44.21 17.92
N MET A 3 -22.95 -43.17 17.12
CA MET A 3 -22.08 -41.99 17.08
C MET A 3 -22.25 -41.23 18.41
N GLY A 4 -21.21 -41.20 19.22
CA GLY A 4 -21.17 -40.39 20.43
C GLY A 4 -21.01 -38.92 20.09
N VAL A 5 -22.04 -38.15 20.39
CA VAL A 5 -21.97 -36.65 20.33
C VAL A 5 -21.13 -36.22 21.54
N ILE A 6 -19.95 -35.66 21.27
CA ILE A 6 -19.09 -35.10 22.32
C ILE A 6 -19.72 -33.76 22.73
N HIS A 7 -20.38 -33.73 23.90
CA HIS A 7 -20.85 -32.51 24.53
C HIS A 7 -19.65 -31.78 25.15
N ALA A 8 -19.16 -30.74 24.52
CA ALA A 8 -18.20 -29.85 25.15
C ALA A 8 -18.87 -29.20 26.37
N THR A 9 -18.31 -29.44 27.56
CA THR A 9 -18.85 -28.89 28.81
C THR A 9 -18.68 -27.36 28.87
N ALA A 10 -19.59 -26.67 29.54
CA ALA A 10 -19.52 -25.19 29.72
C ALA A 10 -18.17 -24.72 30.27
N THR A 11 -17.52 -25.53 31.10
CA THR A 11 -16.18 -25.27 31.67
C THR A 11 -15.10 -25.21 30.58
N THR A 12 -15.13 -26.14 29.60
CA THR A 12 -14.15 -26.20 28.51
C THR A 12 -14.29 -24.95 27.59
N MET A 13 -15.54 -24.52 27.34
CA MET A 13 -15.80 -23.30 26.56
C MET A 13 -15.36 -22.02 27.29
N THR A 14 -15.48 -21.96 28.61
CA THR A 14 -15.04 -20.81 29.41
C THR A 14 -13.52 -20.70 29.43
N LEU A 15 -12.80 -21.81 29.62
CA LEU A 15 -11.32 -21.85 29.57
C LEU A 15 -10.78 -21.47 28.18
N ALA A 16 -11.41 -21.94 27.10
CA ALA A 16 -11.02 -21.58 25.75
C ALA A 16 -11.23 -20.08 25.47
N LYS A 17 -12.33 -19.50 25.94
CA LYS A 17 -12.59 -18.03 25.82
C LYS A 17 -11.60 -17.19 26.61
N SER A 18 -11.20 -17.60 27.82
CA SER A 18 -10.21 -16.86 28.62
C SER A 18 -8.86 -16.87 27.92
N LYS A 19 -8.39 -18.02 27.43
CA LYS A 19 -7.12 -18.12 26.70
C LYS A 19 -7.09 -17.26 25.43
N ILE A 20 -8.17 -17.24 24.65
CA ILE A 20 -8.28 -16.41 23.44
C ILE A 20 -8.20 -14.92 23.81
N ASN A 21 -8.80 -14.49 24.91
CA ASN A 21 -8.72 -13.12 25.38
C ASN A 21 -7.30 -12.74 25.87
N ASP A 22 -6.61 -13.67 26.53
CA ASP A 22 -5.24 -13.46 27.00
C ASP A 22 -4.29 -13.33 25.81
N ASP A 23 -4.38 -14.21 24.81
CA ASP A 23 -3.58 -14.16 23.56
C ASP A 23 -3.81 -12.85 22.81
N LYS A 24 -5.07 -12.39 22.75
CA LYS A 24 -5.42 -11.10 22.11
C LYS A 24 -4.77 -9.93 22.83
N MET A 25 -4.86 -9.89 24.15
CA MET A 25 -4.29 -8.81 24.97
C MET A 25 -2.75 -8.76 24.85
N GLU A 26 -2.08 -9.89 24.79
CA GLU A 26 -0.63 -9.96 24.56
C GLU A 26 -0.24 -9.36 23.20
N ILE A 27 -0.97 -9.71 22.14
CA ILE A 27 -0.76 -9.18 20.79
C ILE A 27 -0.99 -7.66 20.75
N GLU A 28 -2.07 -7.18 21.37
CA GLU A 28 -2.37 -5.74 21.47
C GLU A 28 -1.26 -4.98 22.23
N ASN A 29 -0.75 -5.54 23.32
CA ASN A 29 0.35 -4.93 24.07
C ASN A 29 1.65 -4.89 23.26
N TRP A 30 1.94 -5.94 22.49
CA TRP A 30 3.09 -5.96 21.58
C TRP A 30 2.97 -4.84 20.54
N PHE A 31 1.80 -4.68 19.92
CA PHE A 31 1.57 -3.64 18.92
C PHE A 31 1.65 -2.22 19.51
N LYS A 32 1.27 -1.98 20.77
CA LYS A 32 1.51 -0.70 21.43
C LYS A 32 3.01 -0.36 21.53
N GLY A 33 3.85 -1.37 21.80
CA GLY A 33 5.30 -1.21 21.77
C GLY A 33 5.82 -0.89 20.37
N PHE A 34 5.31 -1.57 19.36
CA PHE A 34 5.60 -1.35 17.94
C PHE A 34 5.23 0.08 17.51
N GLU A 35 4.03 0.58 17.83
CA GLU A 35 3.59 1.95 17.54
C GLU A 35 4.54 2.99 18.12
N LYS A 36 4.93 2.84 19.39
CA LYS A 36 5.92 3.71 20.04
C LYS A 36 7.29 3.65 19.38
N GLY A 37 7.67 2.49 18.85
CA GLY A 37 8.91 2.33 18.05
C GLY A 37 8.83 3.12 16.76
N LEU A 38 7.71 3.06 16.04
CA LEU A 38 7.50 3.80 14.79
C LEU A 38 7.56 5.32 14.97
N GLU A 39 7.11 5.85 16.12
CA GLU A 39 7.18 7.28 16.43
C GLU A 39 8.61 7.81 16.50
N ARG A 40 9.58 6.95 16.86
CA ARG A 40 11.01 7.30 16.98
C ARG A 40 11.76 7.28 15.67
N LEU A 41 11.19 6.68 14.62
CA LEU A 41 11.80 6.63 13.30
C LEU A 41 11.55 7.93 12.52
N SER A 42 12.54 8.37 11.73
CA SER A 42 12.32 9.44 10.76
C SER A 42 11.35 8.99 9.64
N PRO A 43 10.77 9.91 8.86
CA PRO A 43 9.95 9.54 7.70
C PRO A 43 10.68 8.62 6.73
N GLU A 44 11.95 8.86 6.47
CA GLU A 44 12.80 8.06 5.58
C GLU A 44 13.03 6.66 6.13
N GLN A 45 13.32 6.54 7.44
CA GLN A 45 13.47 5.25 8.10
C GLN A 45 12.17 4.45 8.07
N ARG A 46 11.01 5.11 8.29
CA ARG A 46 9.70 4.45 8.16
C ARG A 46 9.44 3.98 6.73
N SER A 47 9.80 4.78 5.73
CA SER A 47 9.67 4.42 4.32
C SER A 47 10.45 3.13 4.02
N VAL A 48 11.70 3.04 4.42
CA VAL A 48 12.54 1.86 4.26
C VAL A 48 11.96 0.66 5.01
N PHE A 49 11.56 0.86 6.28
CA PHE A 49 10.97 -0.19 7.10
C PHE A 49 9.69 -0.77 6.47
N PHE A 50 8.79 0.10 6.02
CA PHE A 50 7.52 -0.33 5.46
C PHE A 50 7.59 -0.81 4.01
N SER A 51 8.71 -0.60 3.30
CA SER A 51 8.87 -1.11 1.94
C SER A 51 8.77 -2.64 1.89
N GLU A 52 9.41 -3.34 2.82
CA GLU A 52 9.32 -4.81 2.92
C GLU A 52 7.93 -5.28 3.38
N CYS A 53 7.31 -4.58 4.34
CA CYS A 53 5.96 -4.88 4.77
C CYS A 53 4.96 -4.72 3.60
N GLY A 54 5.08 -3.62 2.84
CA GLY A 54 4.26 -3.35 1.67
C GLY A 54 4.42 -4.40 0.58
N ARG A 55 5.66 -4.79 0.27
CA ARG A 55 5.99 -5.86 -0.68
C ARG A 55 5.32 -7.17 -0.31
N ASN A 56 5.46 -7.60 0.94
CA ASN A 56 4.88 -8.86 1.41
C ASN A 56 3.34 -8.82 1.38
N CYS A 57 2.72 -7.70 1.77
CA CYS A 57 1.28 -7.51 1.65
C CYS A 57 0.79 -7.66 0.22
N VAL A 58 1.46 -7.03 -0.74
CA VAL A 58 1.10 -7.03 -2.16
C VAL A 58 1.26 -8.42 -2.77
N ASN A 59 2.37 -9.11 -2.48
CA ASN A 59 2.63 -10.46 -2.95
C ASN A 59 1.66 -11.50 -2.37
N GLY A 60 0.99 -11.19 -1.25
CA GLY A 60 -0.06 -12.00 -0.65
C GLY A 60 -1.37 -12.07 -1.43
N GLY A 61 -1.45 -11.46 -2.63
CA GLY A 61 -2.60 -11.60 -3.53
C GLY A 61 -3.00 -10.32 -4.26
N THR A 62 -2.71 -9.14 -3.72
CA THR A 62 -3.11 -7.86 -4.33
C THR A 62 -2.46 -7.65 -5.71
N LEU A 63 -1.20 -8.09 -5.88
CA LEU A 63 -0.49 -7.91 -7.14
C LEU A 63 -1.19 -8.61 -8.30
N SER A 64 -1.72 -9.82 -8.09
CA SER A 64 -2.41 -10.57 -9.15
C SER A 64 -3.66 -9.86 -9.64
N VAL A 65 -4.38 -9.16 -8.76
CA VAL A 65 -5.57 -8.37 -9.14
C VAL A 65 -5.16 -7.18 -10.01
N TYR A 66 -4.11 -6.46 -9.62
CA TYR A 66 -3.61 -5.33 -10.39
C TYR A 66 -2.95 -5.77 -11.71
N GLN A 67 -2.30 -6.93 -11.74
CA GLN A 67 -1.76 -7.49 -12.97
C GLN A 67 -2.86 -7.78 -14.01
N GLN A 68 -3.96 -8.41 -13.59
CA GLN A 68 -5.12 -8.65 -14.47
C GLN A 68 -5.71 -7.34 -15.03
N LEU A 69 -5.77 -6.30 -14.19
CA LEU A 69 -6.24 -4.98 -14.62
C LEU A 69 -5.28 -4.35 -15.65
N HIS A 70 -3.97 -4.44 -15.37
CA HIS A 70 -2.91 -3.94 -16.25
C HIS A 70 -2.93 -4.64 -17.61
N ASP A 71 -3.09 -5.98 -17.63
CA ASP A 71 -3.14 -6.76 -18.87
C ASP A 71 -4.38 -6.39 -19.70
N ARG A 72 -5.54 -6.21 -19.06
CA ARG A 72 -6.77 -5.74 -19.71
C ARG A 72 -6.64 -4.31 -20.23
N ALA A 73 -5.94 -3.45 -19.52
CA ALA A 73 -5.62 -2.09 -19.93
C ALA A 73 -4.51 -2.02 -21.00
N GLN A 74 -3.93 -3.18 -21.39
CA GLN A 74 -2.83 -3.28 -22.34
C GLN A 74 -1.62 -2.40 -21.96
N GLY A 75 -1.37 -2.24 -20.65
CA GLY A 75 -0.30 -1.42 -20.12
C GLY A 75 -0.56 0.09 -20.14
N ASP A 76 -1.71 0.55 -20.67
CA ASP A 76 -2.08 1.95 -20.65
C ASP A 76 -2.51 2.40 -19.25
N MET A 77 -1.82 3.39 -18.70
CA MET A 77 -2.06 3.86 -17.33
C MET A 77 -3.39 4.58 -17.17
N ASP A 78 -3.77 5.41 -18.14
CA ASP A 78 -5.04 6.15 -18.07
C ASP A 78 -6.20 5.18 -18.00
N THR A 79 -6.19 4.15 -18.85
CA THR A 79 -7.18 3.07 -18.85
C THR A 79 -7.14 2.26 -17.56
N PHE A 80 -5.95 1.90 -17.05
CA PHE A 80 -5.80 1.16 -15.80
C PHE A 80 -6.46 1.89 -14.62
N PHE A 81 -6.17 3.19 -14.44
CA PHE A 81 -6.77 3.95 -13.35
C PHE A 81 -8.28 4.18 -13.52
N GLN A 82 -8.79 4.24 -14.75
CA GLN A 82 -10.23 4.25 -14.99
C GLN A 82 -10.86 2.90 -14.62
N MET A 83 -10.25 1.78 -15.02
CA MET A 83 -10.71 0.42 -14.73
C MET A 83 -10.58 0.06 -13.24
N ALA A 84 -9.73 0.75 -12.45
CA ALA A 84 -9.65 0.55 -11.01
C ALA A 84 -11.02 0.78 -10.31
N ASN A 85 -11.93 1.51 -10.92
CA ASN A 85 -13.31 1.70 -10.44
C ASN A 85 -14.17 0.42 -10.48
N GLU A 86 -13.74 -0.63 -11.18
CA GLU A 86 -14.39 -1.93 -11.18
C GLU A 86 -14.10 -2.73 -9.90
N LEU A 87 -13.03 -2.37 -9.18
CA LEU A 87 -12.65 -3.03 -7.94
C LEU A 87 -13.53 -2.55 -6.79
N GLN A 88 -14.01 -3.50 -6.00
CA GLN A 88 -14.83 -3.19 -4.83
C GLN A 88 -14.03 -2.34 -3.82
N GLY A 89 -14.61 -1.23 -3.39
CA GLY A 89 -14.00 -0.34 -2.40
C GLY A 89 -12.86 0.51 -2.93
N VAL A 90 -12.60 0.52 -4.24
CA VAL A 90 -11.55 1.32 -4.88
C VAL A 90 -12.16 2.32 -5.84
N ARG A 91 -11.55 3.51 -5.93
CA ARG A 91 -11.82 4.50 -6.98
C ARG A 91 -10.51 4.95 -7.58
N GLY A 92 -10.41 4.84 -8.89
CA GLY A 92 -9.29 5.35 -9.68
C GLY A 92 -9.69 6.59 -10.46
N GLY A 93 -8.73 7.43 -10.80
CA GLY A 93 -8.97 8.60 -11.63
C GLY A 93 -7.70 9.14 -12.28
N VAL A 94 -7.88 9.73 -13.46
CA VAL A 94 -6.85 10.44 -14.19
C VAL A 94 -6.98 11.92 -13.85
N VAL A 95 -5.95 12.49 -13.21
CA VAL A 95 -5.89 13.92 -12.87
C VAL A 95 -5.22 14.68 -14.02
N GLU A 96 -4.12 14.13 -14.55
CA GLU A 96 -3.44 14.62 -15.72
C GLU A 96 -2.99 13.42 -16.56
N LYS A 97 -3.46 13.35 -17.81
CA LYS A 97 -3.22 12.21 -18.70
C LYS A 97 -1.74 11.87 -18.83
N GLY A 98 -1.44 10.60 -18.67
CA GLY A 98 -0.08 10.05 -18.77
C GLY A 98 0.85 10.43 -17.62
N ARG A 99 0.44 11.28 -16.65
CA ARG A 99 1.35 11.85 -15.65
C ARG A 99 0.85 11.79 -14.21
N VAL A 100 -0.41 12.15 -13.95
CA VAL A 100 -0.92 12.27 -12.59
C VAL A 100 -2.23 11.52 -12.43
N TYR A 101 -2.26 10.69 -11.40
CA TYR A 101 -3.39 9.81 -11.11
C TYR A 101 -3.81 9.91 -9.64
N ARG A 102 -5.02 9.45 -9.38
CA ARG A 102 -5.59 9.34 -8.05
C ARG A 102 -6.06 7.90 -7.81
N LEU A 103 -5.78 7.41 -6.61
CA LEU A 103 -6.27 6.12 -6.13
C LEU A 103 -6.88 6.30 -4.75
N VAL A 104 -8.14 5.91 -4.59
CA VAL A 104 -8.90 6.05 -3.35
C VAL A 104 -9.37 4.70 -2.87
N PHE A 105 -9.16 4.40 -1.60
CA PHE A 105 -9.71 3.24 -0.91
C PHE A 105 -10.82 3.72 0.03
N LEU A 106 -12.06 3.31 -0.25
CA LEU A 106 -13.25 3.74 0.49
C LEU A 106 -13.30 3.19 1.92
N GLU A 107 -12.53 2.12 2.17
CA GLU A 107 -12.40 1.48 3.48
C GLU A 107 -10.92 1.17 3.75
N CYS A 108 -10.56 1.10 5.03
CA CYS A 108 -9.21 0.67 5.39
C CYS A 108 -9.02 -0.81 5.00
N THR A 109 -8.03 -1.10 4.16
CA THR A 109 -7.72 -2.45 3.71
C THR A 109 -6.75 -3.19 4.62
N CYS A 110 -6.08 -2.48 5.54
CA CYS A 110 -5.10 -3.06 6.45
C CYS A 110 -5.76 -3.93 7.52
N LYS A 111 -5.45 -5.24 7.51
CA LYS A 111 -6.00 -6.19 8.49
C LYS A 111 -5.60 -5.91 9.92
N LEU A 112 -4.43 -5.30 10.16
CA LEU A 112 -4.00 -4.89 11.51
C LEU A 112 -4.89 -3.77 12.05
N CYS A 113 -5.25 -2.80 11.21
CA CYS A 113 -6.17 -1.74 11.55
C CYS A 113 -7.60 -2.27 11.75
N ILE A 114 -8.13 -3.06 10.80
CA ILE A 114 -9.50 -3.61 10.85
C ILE A 114 -9.71 -4.46 12.12
N LYS A 115 -8.68 -5.21 12.54
CA LYS A 115 -8.72 -6.03 13.77
C LYS A 115 -8.44 -5.22 15.05
N GLY A 116 -8.13 -3.94 14.95
CA GLY A 116 -7.87 -3.06 16.08
C GLY A 116 -6.51 -3.26 16.75
N TYR A 117 -5.57 -3.97 16.11
CA TYR A 117 -4.22 -4.15 16.68
C TYR A 117 -3.36 -2.91 16.57
N VAL A 118 -3.55 -2.11 15.52
CA VAL A 118 -2.78 -0.89 15.24
C VAL A 118 -3.73 0.26 14.96
N THR A 119 -3.50 1.39 15.60
CA THR A 119 -4.32 2.60 15.49
C THR A 119 -3.53 3.81 14.98
N THR A 120 -2.20 3.75 15.00
CA THR A 120 -1.36 4.85 14.57
C THR A 120 -1.50 5.15 13.08
N PRO A 121 -1.67 6.42 12.68
CA PRO A 121 -1.65 6.83 11.27
C PRO A 121 -0.31 6.56 10.56
N LEU A 122 0.77 6.32 11.31
CA LEU A 122 2.08 5.98 10.73
C LEU A 122 2.04 4.65 9.96
N LEU A 123 1.09 3.76 10.28
CA LEU A 123 0.88 2.52 9.54
C LEU A 123 0.48 2.76 8.07
N CYS A 124 -0.11 3.91 7.74
CA CYS A 124 -0.49 4.24 6.37
C CYS A 124 0.72 4.34 5.41
N GLU A 125 1.93 4.52 5.95
CA GLU A 125 3.16 4.43 5.17
C GLU A 125 3.32 3.04 4.52
N CYS A 126 2.92 1.96 5.21
CA CYS A 126 2.90 0.61 4.63
C CYS A 126 1.99 0.55 3.38
N SER A 127 0.80 1.16 3.44
CA SER A 127 -0.12 1.21 2.28
C SER A 127 0.46 2.03 1.13
N ARG A 128 1.13 3.15 1.44
CA ARG A 128 1.83 3.95 0.43
C ARG A 128 2.93 3.15 -0.26
N GLN A 129 3.75 2.43 0.49
CA GLN A 129 4.80 1.55 -0.05
C GLN A 129 4.22 0.38 -0.86
N SER A 130 3.06 -0.15 -0.45
CA SER A 130 2.35 -1.18 -1.22
C SER A 130 1.94 -0.68 -2.61
N VAL A 131 1.43 0.55 -2.70
CA VAL A 131 1.07 1.16 -3.99
C VAL A 131 2.30 1.40 -4.85
N ILE A 132 3.39 1.96 -4.29
CA ILE A 132 4.66 2.16 -5.01
C ILE A 132 5.16 0.83 -5.57
N TYR A 133 5.25 -0.20 -4.75
CA TYR A 133 5.72 -1.52 -5.16
C TYR A 133 4.85 -2.12 -6.26
N SER A 134 3.52 -2.04 -6.13
CA SER A 134 2.60 -2.55 -7.15
C SER A 134 2.83 -1.87 -8.50
N LEU A 135 2.93 -0.53 -8.52
CA LEU A 135 3.15 0.23 -9.75
C LEU A 135 4.50 -0.08 -10.38
N GLN A 136 5.56 -0.23 -9.58
CA GLN A 136 6.89 -0.62 -10.07
C GLN A 136 6.93 -2.03 -10.66
N CYS A 137 6.13 -2.96 -10.13
CA CYS A 137 6.00 -4.30 -10.71
C CYS A 137 5.30 -4.28 -12.06
N LEU A 138 4.30 -3.41 -12.24
CA LEU A 138 3.51 -3.30 -13.46
C LEU A 138 4.21 -2.51 -14.56
N TRP A 139 4.88 -1.41 -14.19
CA TRP A 139 5.61 -0.52 -15.12
C TRP A 139 7.06 -0.36 -14.68
N LYS A 140 7.87 -1.37 -14.97
CA LYS A 140 9.27 -1.48 -14.53
C LYS A 140 10.16 -0.31 -14.95
N GLU A 141 9.83 0.31 -16.10
CA GLU A 141 10.61 1.40 -16.69
C GLU A 141 10.18 2.78 -16.17
N LYS A 142 9.17 2.84 -15.29
CA LYS A 142 8.66 4.10 -14.75
C LYS A 142 9.04 4.25 -13.28
N HIS A 143 9.24 5.49 -12.87
CA HIS A 143 9.39 5.86 -11.47
C HIS A 143 8.15 6.60 -11.01
N PHE A 144 7.78 6.38 -9.76
CA PHE A 144 6.54 6.90 -9.20
C PHE A 144 6.78 7.62 -7.88
N THR A 145 6.28 8.85 -7.79
CA THR A 145 6.09 9.51 -6.51
C THR A 145 4.65 9.30 -6.06
N VAL A 146 4.47 8.69 -4.89
CA VAL A 146 3.14 8.45 -4.31
C VAL A 146 3.02 9.26 -3.02
N THR A 147 2.02 10.13 -2.97
CA THR A 147 1.69 10.97 -1.82
C THR A 147 0.37 10.52 -1.21
N LEU A 148 0.38 10.22 0.10
CA LEU A 148 -0.84 9.99 0.86
C LEU A 148 -1.46 11.34 1.22
N CYS A 149 -2.55 11.71 0.55
CA CYS A 149 -3.24 12.99 0.73
C CYS A 149 -4.01 13.01 2.06
N HIS A 150 -4.82 11.98 2.32
CA HIS A 150 -5.53 11.76 3.58
C HIS A 150 -5.76 10.26 3.82
N SER A 151 -6.16 9.90 5.03
CA SER A 151 -6.49 8.51 5.37
C SER A 151 -7.51 8.42 6.51
N ILE A 152 -8.20 7.28 6.56
CA ILE A 152 -9.15 6.94 7.65
C ILE A 152 -8.47 7.02 9.01
N LEU A 153 -7.24 6.52 9.15
CA LEU A 153 -6.49 6.60 10.41
C LEU A 153 -6.09 8.04 10.82
N ARG A 154 -6.18 9.01 9.89
CA ARG A 154 -6.02 10.45 10.17
C ARG A 154 -7.36 11.17 10.34
N GLY A 155 -8.46 10.44 10.48
CA GLY A 155 -9.79 10.98 10.65
C GLY A 155 -10.53 11.29 9.34
N GLY A 156 -10.01 10.87 8.18
CA GLY A 156 -10.69 10.97 6.90
C GLY A 156 -11.79 9.93 6.73
N THR A 157 -12.65 10.13 5.74
CA THR A 157 -13.71 9.18 5.36
C THR A 157 -13.22 8.05 4.47
N ASP A 158 -12.06 8.22 3.85
CA ASP A 158 -11.41 7.29 2.96
C ASP A 158 -9.87 7.48 2.99
N CYS A 159 -9.15 6.73 2.15
CA CYS A 159 -7.70 6.91 1.99
C CYS A 159 -7.41 7.29 0.55
N GLU A 160 -6.91 8.50 0.30
CA GLU A 160 -6.54 8.98 -1.03
C GLU A 160 -5.03 9.06 -1.20
N MET A 161 -4.57 8.53 -2.33
CA MET A 161 -3.19 8.63 -2.79
C MET A 161 -3.14 9.32 -4.15
N ARG A 162 -2.28 10.32 -4.25
CA ARG A 162 -1.87 10.96 -5.50
C ARG A 162 -0.63 10.25 -6.00
N ILE A 163 -0.65 9.87 -7.27
CA ILE A 163 0.43 9.16 -7.95
C ILE A 163 0.93 10.04 -9.08
N GLU A 164 2.22 10.33 -9.08
CA GLU A 164 2.88 11.10 -10.13
C GLU A 164 3.92 10.22 -10.82
N VAL A 165 3.86 10.14 -12.14
CA VAL A 165 4.89 9.50 -12.96
C VAL A 165 6.03 10.49 -13.12
N GLU A 166 7.22 10.12 -12.68
CA GLU A 166 8.39 10.95 -12.82
C GLU A 166 8.79 11.06 -14.29
N SER A 167 9.01 12.29 -14.74
CA SER A 167 9.60 12.51 -16.06
C SER A 167 11.04 11.99 -16.04
N PRO A 168 11.51 11.30 -17.10
CA PRO A 168 12.92 10.96 -17.20
C PRO A 168 13.75 12.24 -17.04
N PRO A 169 14.91 12.17 -16.37
CA PRO A 169 15.75 13.33 -16.20
C PRO A 169 16.01 13.93 -17.60
N ARG A 170 15.77 15.23 -17.73
CA ARG A 170 16.09 15.93 -18.99
C ARG A 170 17.58 15.68 -19.24
N GLN A 171 17.90 14.91 -20.26
CA GLN A 171 19.25 14.89 -20.78
C GLN A 171 19.59 16.33 -21.17
N CYS A 172 20.48 16.96 -20.41
CA CYS A 172 21.09 18.17 -20.85
C CYS A 172 21.85 17.79 -22.12
N TYR A 173 21.30 18.11 -23.28
CA TYR A 173 22.05 18.14 -24.51
C TYR A 173 23.15 19.18 -24.28
N SER A 174 24.35 18.76 -23.95
CA SER A 174 25.52 19.57 -24.12
C SER A 174 25.62 19.82 -25.63
N SER A 175 25.16 20.99 -26.05
CA SER A 175 25.49 21.50 -27.37
C SER A 175 27.00 21.50 -27.44
N GLN A 176 27.56 20.53 -28.15
CA GLN A 176 28.95 20.62 -28.62
C GLN A 176 29.00 21.89 -29.48
N ILE A 177 29.59 22.92 -28.94
CA ILE A 177 30.05 24.09 -29.69
C ILE A 177 31.25 23.54 -30.47
N ASP A 178 31.03 23.19 -31.73
CA ASP A 178 32.11 22.94 -32.67
C ASP A 178 32.92 24.23 -32.79
N ASP A 179 34.11 24.20 -32.19
CA ASP A 179 35.10 25.21 -32.32
C ASP A 179 35.50 25.38 -33.80
N VAL A 180 34.92 26.38 -34.41
CA VAL A 180 35.40 26.91 -35.70
C VAL A 180 36.69 27.68 -35.45
N TYR A 181 37.82 26.99 -35.51
CA TYR A 181 39.13 27.62 -35.66
C TYR A 181 39.53 27.59 -37.12
N PRO A 182 39.76 28.77 -37.78
CA PRO A 182 40.36 28.79 -39.10
C PRO A 182 41.83 28.45 -38.98
N LYS A 183 42.26 27.42 -39.70
CA LYS A 183 43.72 27.17 -39.89
C LYS A 183 44.23 28.18 -40.90
N ASN A 184 45.15 29.07 -40.48
CA ASN A 184 46.14 29.74 -41.32
C ASN A 184 47.33 28.82 -41.52
#